data_0f7faa4e1f133f4ba323410b9bd4853c
#
_entry.id   0f7faa4e1f133f4ba323410b9bd4853c
#
_cell.length_a   1.000
_cell.length_b   1.000
_cell.length_c   1.000
_cell.angle_alpha   90.00
_cell.angle_beta   90.00
_cell.angle_gamma   90.00
#
_symmetry.space_group_name_H-M   'P 1'
#
loop_
_entity.id
_entity.type
_entity.pdbx_description
1 polymer ?
#
loop_
_entity_poly.entity_id
_entity_poly.type
_entity_poly.pdbx_seq_one_letter_code
_entity_poly.pdbx_strand_id
1 'polypeptide(L)'
;MFQYTTEEQSKKSFEELVEKAERLVQGLGLHYRVVKLAAGDCSAGAARTYDIEVYLPSIDQYYEVSSASNDSDYQSRRGNMRYKPSDGSKPKYMHTLNASGLATSRLMVALVETY
;
A
#
# COMPACT_ATOMS: atom_id res chain seq x y z
N MET A 1 -0.96 7.90 -1.02
CA MET A 1 -2.01 7.60 -2.02
C MET A 1 -3.18 6.96 -1.31
N PHE A 2 -4.41 7.40 -1.60
CA PHE A 2 -5.63 6.79 -1.06
C PHE A 2 -6.57 6.43 -2.21
N GLN A 3 -7.29 5.33 -2.07
CA GLN A 3 -8.23 4.88 -3.08
C GLN A 3 -9.47 4.26 -2.41
N TYR A 4 -10.64 4.54 -2.97
CA TYR A 4 -11.90 3.94 -2.58
C TYR A 4 -12.38 3.05 -3.71
N THR A 5 -12.86 1.84 -3.37
CA THR A 5 -13.30 0.87 -4.36
C THR A 5 -14.58 0.17 -3.92
N THR A 6 -15.23 -0.52 -4.83
CA THR A 6 -16.21 -1.54 -4.49
C THR A 6 -15.51 -2.80 -3.99
N GLU A 7 -16.23 -3.68 -3.33
CA GLU A 7 -15.70 -4.97 -2.88
C GLU A 7 -15.11 -5.78 -4.06
N GLU A 8 -15.84 -5.82 -5.17
CA GLU A 8 -15.49 -6.60 -6.36
C GLU A 8 -14.19 -6.10 -7.02
N GLN A 9 -13.94 -4.79 -6.98
CA GLN A 9 -12.76 -4.15 -7.57
C GLN A 9 -11.56 -4.12 -6.64
N SER A 10 -11.78 -4.32 -5.35
CA SER A 10 -10.80 -4.06 -4.29
C SER A 10 -9.46 -4.79 -4.51
N LYS A 11 -9.51 -6.08 -4.87
CA LYS A 11 -8.29 -6.86 -5.09
C LYS A 11 -7.46 -6.31 -6.25
N LYS A 12 -8.09 -6.08 -7.40
CA LYS A 12 -7.40 -5.57 -8.60
C LYS A 12 -6.84 -4.17 -8.36
N SER A 13 -7.64 -3.29 -7.78
CA SER A 13 -7.21 -1.92 -7.46
C SER A 13 -6.05 -1.88 -6.46
N PHE A 14 -6.01 -2.84 -5.54
CA PHE A 14 -4.89 -2.97 -4.61
C PHE A 14 -3.59 -3.40 -5.31
N GLU A 15 -3.66 -4.37 -6.21
CA GLU A 15 -2.52 -4.80 -7.02
C GLU A 15 -1.98 -3.64 -7.88
N GLU A 16 -2.86 -2.87 -8.50
CA GLU A 16 -2.50 -1.66 -9.26
C GLU A 16 -1.86 -0.57 -8.37
N LEU A 17 -2.32 -0.42 -7.13
CA LEU A 17 -1.77 0.55 -6.18
C LEU A 17 -0.36 0.16 -5.73
N VAL A 18 -0.13 -1.12 -5.44
CA VAL A 18 1.21 -1.67 -5.13
C VAL A 18 2.15 -1.44 -6.30
N GLU A 19 1.71 -1.77 -7.53
CA GLU A 19 2.50 -1.56 -8.74
C GLU A 19 2.88 -0.09 -8.96
N LYS A 20 1.97 0.85 -8.67
CA LYS A 20 2.28 2.28 -8.75
C LYS A 20 3.37 2.70 -7.77
N ALA A 21 3.31 2.22 -6.51
CA ALA A 21 4.35 2.50 -5.53
C ALA A 21 5.70 1.87 -5.93
N GLU A 22 5.66 0.64 -6.42
CA GLU A 22 6.85 -0.08 -6.91
C GLU A 22 7.54 0.65 -8.06
N ARG A 23 6.78 1.15 -9.04
CA ARG A 23 7.31 1.93 -10.17
C ARG A 23 8.06 3.20 -9.73
N LEU A 24 7.67 3.82 -8.62
CA LEU A 24 8.41 4.98 -8.09
C LEU A 24 9.82 4.59 -7.65
N VAL A 25 9.97 3.45 -6.98
CA VAL A 25 11.28 2.93 -6.55
C VAL A 25 12.10 2.45 -7.75
N GLN A 26 11.46 1.77 -8.71
CA GLN A 26 12.11 1.35 -9.96
C GLN A 26 12.70 2.53 -10.72
N GLY A 27 11.96 3.63 -10.81
CA GLY A 27 12.41 4.85 -11.48
C GLY A 27 13.65 5.49 -10.86
N LEU A 28 13.97 5.15 -9.61
CA LEU A 28 15.16 5.62 -8.90
C LEU A 28 16.36 4.68 -9.05
N GLY A 29 16.20 3.52 -9.71
CA GLY A 29 17.30 2.57 -9.94
C GLY A 29 17.84 1.88 -8.68
N LEU A 30 17.06 1.90 -7.59
CA LEU A 30 17.49 1.29 -6.32
C LEU A 30 17.25 -0.22 -6.30
N HIS A 31 18.14 -0.95 -5.60
CA HIS A 31 17.92 -2.36 -5.29
C HIS A 31 16.81 -2.48 -4.25
N TYR A 32 15.73 -3.16 -4.56
CA TYR A 32 14.56 -3.28 -3.68
C TYR A 32 13.94 -4.67 -3.72
N ARG A 33 13.05 -4.92 -2.77
CA ARG A 33 12.17 -6.08 -2.78
C ARG A 33 10.76 -5.68 -2.35
N VAL A 34 9.76 -6.50 -2.73
CA VAL A 34 8.38 -6.38 -2.27
C VAL A 34 8.10 -7.53 -1.30
N VAL A 35 7.62 -7.20 -0.11
CA VAL A 35 7.38 -8.16 0.97
C VAL A 35 5.89 -8.16 1.31
N LYS A 36 5.28 -9.34 1.31
CA LYS A 36 3.93 -9.51 1.88
C LYS A 36 4.07 -9.71 3.38
N LEU A 37 3.45 -8.84 4.16
CA LEU A 37 3.52 -8.93 5.61
C LEU A 37 2.76 -10.15 6.16
N ALA A 38 3.31 -10.73 7.22
CA ALA A 38 2.60 -11.70 8.04
C ALA A 38 1.44 -11.00 8.78
N ALA A 39 0.40 -11.76 9.13
CA ALA A 39 -0.79 -11.21 9.76
C ALA A 39 -0.50 -10.46 11.09
N GLY A 40 0.53 -10.90 11.83
CA GLY A 40 0.95 -10.26 13.09
C GLY A 40 1.63 -8.90 12.90
N ASP A 41 2.14 -8.62 11.69
CA ASP A 41 2.82 -7.37 11.37
C ASP A 41 1.90 -6.35 10.66
N CYS A 42 0.73 -6.81 10.21
CA CYS A 42 -0.27 -5.93 9.63
C CYS A 42 -0.93 -5.07 10.72
N SER A 43 -1.31 -3.85 10.37
CA SER A 43 -2.16 -3.05 11.25
C SER A 43 -3.52 -3.72 11.46
N ALA A 44 -4.17 -3.48 12.60
CA ALA A 44 -5.44 -4.11 12.97
C ALA A 44 -6.57 -3.91 11.94
N GLY A 45 -6.50 -2.85 11.13
CA GLY A 45 -7.48 -2.54 10.09
C GLY A 45 -7.18 -3.17 8.74
N ALA A 46 -5.96 -3.66 8.53
CA ALA A 46 -5.52 -4.13 7.22
C ALA A 46 -5.81 -5.63 7.03
N ALA A 47 -6.52 -5.95 5.95
CA ALA A 47 -6.72 -7.33 5.51
C ALA A 47 -5.49 -7.88 4.76
N ARG A 48 -4.68 -6.99 4.16
CA ARG A 48 -3.46 -7.33 3.44
C ARG A 48 -2.55 -6.12 3.36
N THR A 49 -1.25 -6.33 3.59
CA THR A 49 -0.22 -5.30 3.43
C THR A 49 0.97 -5.84 2.65
N TYR A 50 1.47 -5.03 1.73
CA TYR A 50 2.75 -5.20 1.06
C TYR A 50 3.66 -4.03 1.38
N ASP A 51 4.90 -4.31 1.77
CA ASP A 51 5.94 -3.31 1.93
C ASP A 51 6.92 -3.37 0.75
N ILE A 52 7.38 -2.20 0.34
CA ILE A 52 8.48 -2.05 -0.60
C ILE A 52 9.69 -1.60 0.21
N GLU A 53 10.72 -2.41 0.20
CA GLU A 53 11.94 -2.21 0.97
C GLU A 53 13.12 -2.03 0.04
N VAL A 54 13.95 -1.01 0.30
CA VAL A 54 15.20 -0.77 -0.41
C VAL A 54 16.38 -1.29 0.40
N TYR A 55 17.38 -1.82 -0.30
CA TYR A 55 18.59 -2.32 0.31
C TYR A 55 19.57 -1.19 0.64
N LEU A 56 20.11 -1.20 1.85
CA LEU A 56 21.14 -0.28 2.32
C LEU A 56 22.48 -1.01 2.50
N PRO A 57 23.45 -0.81 1.60
CA PRO A 57 24.73 -1.52 1.64
C PRO A 57 25.53 -1.29 2.92
N SER A 58 25.49 -0.09 3.49
CA SER A 58 26.27 0.28 4.67
C SER A 58 25.95 -0.54 5.92
N ILE A 59 24.72 -1.05 6.02
CA ILE A 59 24.28 -1.84 7.17
C ILE A 59 23.83 -3.26 6.80
N ASP A 60 23.95 -3.63 5.52
CA ASP A 60 23.51 -4.93 4.98
C ASP A 60 22.05 -5.27 5.35
N GLN A 61 21.15 -4.32 5.18
CA GLN A 61 19.74 -4.46 5.54
C GLN A 61 18.79 -3.82 4.52
N TYR A 62 17.55 -4.28 4.55
CA TYR A 62 16.45 -3.65 3.82
C TYR A 62 15.66 -2.71 4.72
N TYR A 63 15.28 -1.57 4.15
CA TYR A 63 14.50 -0.53 4.80
C TYR A 63 13.20 -0.29 4.05
N GLU A 64 12.08 -0.34 4.75
CA GLU A 64 10.77 -0.02 4.21
C GLU A 64 10.70 1.44 3.77
N VAL A 65 10.38 1.67 2.50
CA VAL A 65 10.17 3.01 1.93
C VAL A 65 8.75 3.25 1.45
N SER A 66 7.95 2.19 1.34
CA SER A 66 6.51 2.28 1.07
C SER A 66 5.81 1.10 1.71
N SER A 67 4.65 1.36 2.29
CA SER A 67 3.72 0.34 2.75
C SER A 67 2.38 0.56 2.07
N ALA A 68 1.82 -0.48 1.48
CA ALA A 68 0.53 -0.46 0.82
C ALA A 68 -0.43 -1.41 1.51
N SER A 69 -1.61 -0.93 1.89
CA SER A 69 -2.61 -1.70 2.63
C SER A 69 -3.98 -1.69 1.95
N ASN A 70 -4.63 -2.84 2.02
CA ASN A 70 -6.05 -2.99 1.74
C ASN A 70 -6.77 -3.22 3.06
N ASP A 71 -7.59 -2.25 3.47
CA ASP A 71 -8.32 -2.27 4.73
C ASP A 71 -9.74 -2.83 4.59
N SER A 72 -10.07 -3.37 3.41
CA SER A 72 -11.42 -3.85 3.12
C SER A 72 -12.48 -2.79 3.51
N ASP A 73 -13.53 -3.18 4.20
CA ASP A 73 -14.57 -2.28 4.69
C ASP A 73 -14.36 -1.82 6.16
N TYR A 74 -13.21 -2.14 6.77
CA TYR A 74 -12.95 -1.84 8.17
C TYR A 74 -13.07 -0.35 8.50
N GLN A 75 -12.42 0.50 7.72
CA GLN A 75 -12.47 1.96 7.90
C GLN A 75 -13.84 2.52 7.48
N SER A 76 -14.41 1.99 6.41
CA SER A 76 -15.70 2.45 5.89
C SER A 76 -16.85 2.19 6.85
N ARG A 77 -16.84 1.08 7.58
CA ARG A 77 -17.84 0.82 8.64
C ARG A 77 -17.77 1.85 9.74
N ARG A 78 -16.56 2.24 10.16
CA ARG A 78 -16.34 3.23 11.23
C ARG A 78 -16.65 4.65 10.79
N GLY A 79 -16.26 4.98 9.54
CA GLY A 79 -16.54 6.29 8.92
C GLY A 79 -17.91 6.41 8.26
N ASN A 80 -18.72 5.34 8.29
CA ASN A 80 -20.02 5.23 7.60
C ASN A 80 -19.94 5.61 6.09
N MET A 81 -18.83 5.21 5.44
CA MET A 81 -18.57 5.50 4.02
C MET A 81 -19.20 4.42 3.14
N ARG A 82 -20.20 4.81 2.38
CA ARG A 82 -21.00 3.90 1.54
C ARG A 82 -21.06 4.38 0.10
N TYR A 83 -21.23 3.45 -0.82
CA TYR A 83 -21.59 3.75 -2.19
C TYR A 83 -22.97 3.17 -2.51
N LYS A 84 -23.66 3.76 -3.47
CA LYS A 84 -24.93 3.26 -3.99
C LYS A 84 -24.65 2.51 -5.30
N PRO A 85 -24.86 1.18 -5.34
CA PRO A 85 -24.71 0.43 -6.56
C PRO A 85 -25.63 0.93 -7.68
N SER A 86 -25.15 0.84 -8.92
CA SER A 86 -25.92 1.28 -10.11
C SER A 86 -27.14 0.41 -10.43
N ASP A 87 -27.16 -0.82 -9.91
CA ASP A 87 -28.27 -1.76 -10.05
C ASP A 87 -29.50 -1.45 -9.17
N GLY A 88 -29.42 -0.36 -8.37
CA GLY A 88 -30.49 0.05 -7.47
C GLY A 88 -30.55 -0.72 -6.15
N SER A 89 -29.59 -1.61 -5.88
CA SER A 89 -29.51 -2.33 -4.61
C SER A 89 -29.22 -1.40 -3.44
N LYS A 90 -29.30 -1.94 -2.20
CA LYS A 90 -29.04 -1.16 -0.98
C LYS A 90 -27.59 -0.63 -0.96
N PRO A 91 -27.35 0.56 -0.37
CA PRO A 91 -26.02 1.08 -0.18
C PRO A 91 -25.09 0.08 0.53
N LYS A 92 -23.87 -0.11 0.00
CA LYS A 92 -22.84 -0.98 0.54
C LYS A 92 -21.67 -0.17 1.08
N TYR A 93 -20.95 -0.70 2.05
CA TYR A 93 -19.67 -0.11 2.47
C TYR A 93 -18.64 -0.24 1.35
N MET A 94 -17.88 0.84 1.13
CA MET A 94 -16.76 0.80 0.19
C MET A 94 -15.53 0.16 0.84
N HIS A 95 -14.61 -0.32 0.02
CA HIS A 95 -13.28 -0.73 0.48
C HIS A 95 -12.30 0.45 0.40
N THR A 96 -11.38 0.52 1.34
CA THR A 96 -10.35 1.55 1.38
C THR A 96 -8.97 0.95 1.16
N LEU A 97 -8.19 1.60 0.33
CA LEU A 97 -6.81 1.23 0.01
C LEU A 97 -5.91 2.43 0.28
N ASN A 98 -4.70 2.17 0.74
CA ASN A 98 -3.70 3.23 0.88
C ASN A 98 -2.31 2.72 0.54
N ALA A 99 -1.43 3.64 0.14
CA ALA A 99 -0.01 3.36 -0.01
C ALA A 99 0.80 4.64 0.21
N SER A 100 1.97 4.51 0.81
CA SER A 100 2.95 5.58 0.86
C SER A 100 3.52 5.83 -0.53
N GLY A 101 3.59 7.06 -0.90
CA GLY A 101 4.18 7.41 -2.17
C GLY A 101 5.55 8.07 -2.08
N LEU A 102 6.31 7.85 -1.17
CA LEU A 102 7.33 7.09 -0.52
C LEU A 102 7.71 7.72 0.84
N ALA A 103 8.41 7.00 1.69
CA ALA A 103 8.99 7.52 2.94
C ALA A 103 10.28 8.30 2.63
N THR A 104 10.16 9.62 2.42
CA THR A 104 11.24 10.45 1.87
C THR A 104 12.52 10.45 2.70
N SER A 105 12.44 10.40 4.02
CA SER A 105 13.62 10.36 4.90
C SER A 105 14.42 9.06 4.74
N ARG A 106 13.74 7.91 4.71
CA ARG A 106 14.38 6.60 4.50
C ARG A 106 14.92 6.47 3.08
N LEU A 107 14.16 6.96 2.10
CA LEU A 107 14.56 6.96 0.71
C LEU A 107 15.82 7.80 0.47
N MET A 108 15.94 8.95 1.15
CA MET A 108 17.13 9.82 1.05
C MET A 108 18.40 9.07 1.46
N VAL A 109 18.36 8.24 2.51
CA VAL A 109 19.49 7.41 2.92
C VAL A 109 19.91 6.49 1.79
N ALA A 110 18.97 5.76 1.19
CA ALA A 110 19.25 4.84 0.09
C ALA A 110 19.83 5.55 -1.14
N LEU A 111 19.33 6.74 -1.47
CA LEU A 111 19.83 7.54 -2.59
C LEU A 111 21.26 8.01 -2.34
N VAL A 112 21.56 8.55 -1.15
CA VAL A 112 22.91 9.06 -0.82
C VAL A 112 23.94 7.92 -0.77
N GLU A 113 23.54 6.72 -0.37
CA GLU A 113 24.45 5.55 -0.37
C GLU A 113 24.69 4.98 -1.78
N THR A 114 23.74 5.18 -2.69
CA THR A 114 23.79 4.61 -4.04
C THR A 114 24.48 5.55 -5.04
N TYR A 115 24.30 6.86 -4.90
CA TYR A 115 24.75 7.91 -5.81
C TYR A 115 25.64 8.92 -5.12
#